data_e907a630c3cd89f20b849c90c1fd569a
#
_entry.id   e907a630c3cd89f20b849c90c1fd569a
#
_cell.length_a   1.000
_cell.length_b   1.000
_cell.length_c   1.000
_cell.angle_alpha   90.00
_cell.angle_beta   90.00
_cell.angle_gamma   90.00
#
_symmetry.space_group_name_H-M   'P 1'
#
loop_
_entity.id
_entity.type
_entity.pdbx_description
1 polymer ?
#
loop_
_entity_poly.entity_id
_entity_poly.type
_entity_poly.pdbx_seq_one_letter_code
_entity_poly.pdbx_strand_id
1 'polypeptide(L)'
;MNSRSLRLRLLGGAALWIVLALVVAGIAIGWMFTANVERSMRAGLTASLNRLVAQIEPAASEPVRSDPLPDPRYETPMSGAYWQIEALADGSNWRSRSLFDHVLDTAGATAPGGVERFSTVAGPGDQVLSAMVREVSFTTGDTHRRFRVTLAEDRGLLDESIRQFGGDLVLALAFLGVALILAAWLQVQLGLRPLGALRQGIGAVRRGEAQTLPTSYPTEVLPLVGEVNELLSQQRKSMEFARARAADLAHGLKTPLSVLRNLAADMKETGDARAGGEIDEIVGEMDDRVEYQLRLSRLRLRAPTHQLSASLNDAVSRTIAVLRRTQEGEELDWTTTLAPALKVDIDPHDLMELVGVVLENAAKWGKTRVTVTGRASEGAAELRVADDGPGLTEDQIAQLGVRGQRHDESRRGSGLGLAIALEVVALNAGTMHFARAEEGGLEVVVRLPLA
;
A
#
# COMPACT_ATOMS: atom_id res chain seq x y z
N MET A 1 -10.26 -8.92 -5.20
CA MET A 1 -9.09 -8.82 -4.30
C MET A 1 -7.86 -8.52 -5.15
N ASN A 2 -7.24 -7.34 -5.00
CA ASN A 2 -6.13 -6.91 -5.86
C ASN A 2 -4.87 -7.75 -5.59
N SER A 3 -4.58 -8.70 -6.49
CA SER A 3 -3.38 -9.56 -6.49
C SER A 3 -2.04 -8.80 -6.61
N ARG A 4 -2.09 -7.47 -6.71
CA ARG A 4 -0.92 -6.58 -6.83
C ARG A 4 -0.37 -6.06 -5.49
N SER A 5 -1.02 -6.36 -4.37
CA SER A 5 -0.53 -5.92 -3.05
C SER A 5 0.68 -6.74 -2.62
N LEU A 6 1.84 -6.09 -2.50
CA LEU A 6 3.07 -6.70 -1.98
C LEU A 6 2.85 -7.33 -0.59
N ARG A 7 2.06 -6.68 0.27
CA ARG A 7 1.69 -7.18 1.60
C ARG A 7 0.99 -8.53 1.53
N LEU A 8 -0.03 -8.66 0.65
CA LEU A 8 -0.78 -9.90 0.47
C LEU A 8 0.11 -11.04 -0.07
N ARG A 9 1.03 -10.73 -0.97
CA ARG A 9 1.96 -11.74 -1.52
C ARG A 9 2.95 -12.23 -0.47
N LEU A 10 3.52 -11.31 0.33
CA LEU A 10 4.44 -11.67 1.41
C LEU A 10 3.75 -12.47 2.51
N LEU A 11 2.55 -12.05 2.95
CA LEU A 11 1.77 -12.76 3.96
C LEU A 11 1.30 -14.12 3.47
N GLY A 12 0.81 -14.21 2.23
CA GLY A 12 0.38 -15.48 1.63
C GLY A 12 1.56 -16.46 1.47
N GLY A 13 2.71 -15.97 1.04
CA GLY A 13 3.93 -16.77 0.96
C GLY A 13 4.40 -17.26 2.33
N ALA A 14 4.47 -16.37 3.33
CA ALA A 14 4.84 -16.74 4.69
C ALA A 14 3.87 -17.76 5.31
N ALA A 15 2.57 -17.53 5.17
CA ALA A 15 1.55 -18.45 5.69
C ALA A 15 1.65 -19.84 5.03
N LEU A 16 1.85 -19.91 3.72
CA LEU A 16 2.04 -21.18 3.00
C LEU A 16 3.24 -21.96 3.53
N TRP A 17 4.39 -21.31 3.69
CA TRP A 17 5.61 -21.93 4.18
C TRP A 17 5.48 -22.37 5.66
N ILE A 18 4.84 -21.56 6.50
CA ILE A 18 4.57 -21.89 7.90
C ILE A 18 3.69 -23.14 7.98
N VAL A 19 2.57 -23.18 7.26
CA VAL A 19 1.66 -24.32 7.25
C VAL A 19 2.36 -25.59 6.74
N LEU A 20 3.10 -25.48 5.63
CA LEU A 20 3.84 -26.60 5.08
C LEU A 20 4.88 -27.16 6.09
N ALA A 21 5.63 -26.26 6.70
CA ALA A 21 6.65 -26.65 7.70
C ALA A 21 6.00 -27.34 8.93
N LEU A 22 4.88 -26.82 9.43
CA LEU A 22 4.17 -27.40 10.57
C LEU A 22 3.54 -28.74 10.22
N VAL A 23 3.01 -28.93 9.01
CA VAL A 23 2.49 -30.22 8.55
C VAL A 23 3.60 -31.26 8.48
N VAL A 24 4.75 -30.91 7.89
CA VAL A 24 5.91 -31.81 7.82
C VAL A 24 6.43 -32.16 9.20
N ALA A 25 6.54 -31.16 10.08
CA ALA A 25 6.94 -31.38 11.47
C ALA A 25 5.96 -32.29 12.24
N GLY A 26 4.64 -32.04 12.05
CA GLY A 26 3.60 -32.86 12.68
C GLY A 26 3.65 -34.33 12.25
N ILE A 27 3.80 -34.59 10.94
CA ILE A 27 3.96 -35.95 10.40
C ILE A 27 5.23 -36.59 10.97
N ALA A 28 6.36 -35.88 10.97
CA ALA A 28 7.62 -36.42 11.47
C ALA A 28 7.57 -36.75 12.97
N ILE A 29 7.02 -35.85 13.79
CA ILE A 29 6.87 -36.05 15.24
C ILE A 29 5.90 -37.20 15.53
N GLY A 30 4.75 -37.25 14.85
CA GLY A 30 3.77 -38.32 14.97
C GLY A 30 4.36 -39.67 14.61
N TRP A 31 5.07 -39.78 13.48
CA TRP A 31 5.77 -41.00 13.09
C TRP A 31 6.84 -41.43 14.11
N MET A 32 7.63 -40.47 14.59
CA MET A 32 8.68 -40.74 15.57
C MET A 32 8.09 -41.20 16.91
N PHE A 33 6.98 -40.61 17.36
CA PHE A 33 6.25 -41.00 18.57
C PHE A 33 5.71 -42.44 18.43
N THR A 34 4.97 -42.74 17.35
CA THR A 34 4.44 -44.08 17.08
C THR A 34 5.55 -45.14 17.05
N ALA A 35 6.64 -44.87 16.35
CA ALA A 35 7.78 -45.77 16.28
C ALA A 35 8.49 -45.97 17.63
N ASN A 36 8.50 -44.93 18.47
CA ASN A 36 9.06 -45.02 19.84
C ASN A 36 8.20 -45.86 20.77
N VAL A 37 6.87 -45.65 20.75
CA VAL A 37 5.92 -46.40 21.57
C VAL A 37 5.92 -47.87 21.18
N GLU A 38 5.88 -48.19 19.87
CA GLU A 38 6.00 -49.58 19.40
C GLU A 38 7.32 -50.25 19.81
N ARG A 39 8.46 -49.54 19.72
CA ARG A 39 9.75 -50.07 20.20
C ARG A 39 9.74 -50.37 21.71
N SER A 40 9.18 -49.44 22.49
CA SER A 40 9.06 -49.64 23.96
C SER A 40 8.20 -50.82 24.30
N MET A 41 7.06 -51.00 23.63
CA MET A 41 6.18 -52.16 23.83
C MET A 41 6.86 -53.45 23.44
N ARG A 42 7.53 -53.52 22.29
CA ARG A 42 8.31 -54.71 21.91
C ARG A 42 9.38 -55.06 22.93
N ALA A 43 10.12 -54.08 23.43
CA ALA A 43 11.16 -54.30 24.44
C ALA A 43 10.55 -54.85 25.76
N GLY A 44 9.39 -54.30 26.18
CA GLY A 44 8.64 -54.79 27.34
C GLY A 44 8.16 -56.23 27.20
N LEU A 45 7.55 -56.55 26.03
CA LEU A 45 7.10 -57.90 25.70
C LEU A 45 8.30 -58.89 25.69
N THR A 46 9.42 -58.56 25.07
CA THR A 46 10.62 -59.37 25.04
C THR A 46 11.17 -59.64 26.44
N ALA A 47 11.25 -58.60 27.30
CA ALA A 47 11.69 -58.74 28.69
C ALA A 47 10.77 -59.67 29.52
N SER A 48 9.47 -59.53 29.36
CA SER A 48 8.48 -60.36 30.05
C SER A 48 8.47 -61.79 29.50
N LEU A 49 8.63 -61.99 28.19
CA LEU A 49 8.77 -63.29 27.55
C LEU A 49 9.99 -64.03 28.08
N ASN A 50 11.15 -63.36 28.20
CA ASN A 50 12.35 -63.94 28.75
C ASN A 50 12.16 -64.39 30.24
N ARG A 51 11.44 -63.60 31.03
CA ARG A 51 11.10 -63.96 32.39
C ARG A 51 10.22 -65.21 32.43
N LEU A 52 9.19 -65.29 31.58
CA LEU A 52 8.29 -66.40 31.49
C LEU A 52 9.04 -67.69 31.08
N VAL A 53 9.88 -67.60 30.05
CA VAL A 53 10.74 -68.73 29.60
C VAL A 53 11.66 -69.25 30.71
N ALA A 54 12.26 -68.35 31.51
CA ALA A 54 13.13 -68.72 32.63
C ALA A 54 12.42 -69.46 33.75
N GLN A 55 11.10 -69.42 33.82
CA GLN A 55 10.29 -70.10 34.85
C GLN A 55 9.66 -71.42 34.39
N ILE A 56 9.95 -71.84 33.16
CA ILE A 56 9.49 -73.15 32.63
C ILE A 56 10.26 -74.28 33.26
N GLU A 57 9.58 -75.16 33.94
CA GLU A 57 10.10 -76.40 34.50
C GLU A 57 9.70 -77.61 33.61
N PRO A 58 10.52 -77.96 32.61
CA PRO A 58 10.15 -78.92 31.57
C PRO A 58 9.89 -80.35 32.03
N ALA A 59 10.38 -80.70 33.23
CA ALA A 59 10.18 -82.03 33.82
C ALA A 59 8.89 -82.18 34.67
N ALA A 60 8.23 -81.09 35.01
CA ALA A 60 6.98 -81.10 35.80
C ALA A 60 5.76 -81.44 34.94
N SER A 61 4.74 -82.01 35.53
CA SER A 61 3.43 -82.22 34.88
C SER A 61 2.72 -80.93 34.53
N GLU A 62 2.98 -79.90 35.36
CA GLU A 62 2.63 -78.50 35.08
C GLU A 62 3.94 -77.71 34.89
N PRO A 63 4.34 -77.39 33.69
CA PRO A 63 5.64 -76.80 33.46
C PRO A 63 5.78 -75.32 33.89
N VAL A 64 4.72 -74.70 34.33
CA VAL A 64 4.69 -73.29 34.75
C VAL A 64 3.90 -73.17 36.06
N ARG A 65 4.43 -72.40 37.03
CA ARG A 65 3.71 -72.03 38.27
C ARG A 65 2.49 -71.19 37.94
N SER A 66 1.46 -71.18 38.76
CA SER A 66 0.21 -70.48 38.57
C SER A 66 0.38 -68.94 38.45
N ASP A 67 1.54 -68.40 38.89
CA ASP A 67 1.87 -66.96 38.89
C ASP A 67 3.30 -66.72 38.41
N PRO A 68 3.59 -66.91 37.13
CA PRO A 68 4.96 -66.78 36.58
C PRO A 68 5.41 -65.33 36.39
N LEU A 69 4.51 -64.35 36.38
CA LEU A 69 4.84 -62.99 36.11
C LEU A 69 4.27 -62.06 37.18
N PRO A 70 5.01 -61.07 37.70
CA PRO A 70 4.60 -60.22 38.82
C PRO A 70 3.54 -59.17 38.46
N ASP A 71 3.03 -59.13 37.24
CA ASP A 71 2.04 -58.13 36.77
C ASP A 71 0.61 -58.65 37.06
N PRO A 72 -0.18 -57.95 37.92
CA PRO A 72 -1.54 -58.35 38.29
C PRO A 72 -2.51 -58.46 37.09
N ARG A 73 -2.18 -57.85 35.98
CA ARG A 73 -3.00 -57.94 34.73
C ARG A 73 -3.13 -59.37 34.23
N TYR A 74 -2.14 -60.24 34.45
CA TYR A 74 -2.23 -61.64 34.05
C TYR A 74 -3.23 -62.48 34.89
N GLU A 75 -3.66 -62.00 36.06
CA GLU A 75 -4.65 -62.64 36.86
C GLU A 75 -6.08 -62.15 36.65
N THR A 76 -6.22 -60.94 36.15
CA THR A 76 -7.52 -60.29 35.95
C THR A 76 -8.10 -60.71 34.60
N PRO A 77 -9.31 -61.36 34.56
CA PRO A 77 -9.93 -61.75 33.31
C PRO A 77 -10.08 -60.58 32.31
N MET A 78 -9.75 -60.80 31.05
CA MET A 78 -9.88 -59.86 29.95
C MET A 78 -9.11 -58.52 30.16
N SER A 79 -8.04 -58.52 30.93
CA SER A 79 -7.25 -57.34 31.30
C SER A 79 -6.42 -56.72 30.18
N GLY A 80 -6.31 -57.41 29.04
CA GLY A 80 -5.47 -56.97 27.92
C GLY A 80 -4.01 -57.42 28.01
N ALA A 81 -3.58 -58.11 29.08
CA ALA A 81 -2.25 -58.74 29.19
C ALA A 81 -2.40 -60.27 29.31
N TYR A 82 -1.77 -60.99 28.41
CA TYR A 82 -1.98 -62.43 28.28
C TYR A 82 -0.67 -63.15 28.04
N TRP A 83 -0.57 -64.39 28.64
CA TRP A 83 0.47 -65.31 28.26
C TRP A 83 -0.12 -66.71 28.00
N GLN A 84 0.52 -67.44 27.12
CA GLN A 84 0.17 -68.79 26.73
C GLN A 84 1.44 -69.62 26.46
N ILE A 85 1.47 -70.86 26.97
CA ILE A 85 2.51 -71.83 26.65
C ILE A 85 1.87 -73.08 26.08
N GLU A 86 2.30 -73.49 24.95
CA GLU A 86 1.81 -74.66 24.21
C GLU A 86 2.94 -75.65 24.03
N ALA A 87 2.72 -76.92 24.47
CA ALA A 87 3.64 -77.99 24.19
C ALA A 87 3.43 -78.51 22.80
N LEU A 88 4.43 -78.43 21.94
CA LEU A 88 4.31 -78.81 20.50
C LEU A 88 4.25 -80.36 20.29
N ALA A 89 4.48 -81.16 21.33
CA ALA A 89 4.47 -82.58 21.21
C ALA A 89 3.07 -83.19 21.33
N ASP A 90 2.22 -82.69 22.26
CA ASP A 90 0.91 -83.22 22.63
C ASP A 90 -0.22 -82.17 22.55
N GLY A 91 0.12 -80.88 22.24
CA GLY A 91 -0.85 -79.82 22.15
C GLY A 91 -1.37 -79.33 23.53
N SER A 92 -0.75 -79.73 24.66
CA SER A 92 -1.09 -79.26 25.99
C SER A 92 -0.84 -77.73 26.06
N ASN A 93 -1.81 -77.04 26.66
CA ASN A 93 -1.80 -75.56 26.70
C ASN A 93 -1.96 -75.03 28.13
N TRP A 94 -1.03 -74.22 28.62
CA TRP A 94 -1.08 -73.46 29.87
C TRP A 94 -1.19 -71.99 29.55
N ARG A 95 -2.03 -71.29 30.30
CA ARG A 95 -2.35 -69.90 30.00
C ARG A 95 -2.60 -69.09 31.22
N SER A 96 -2.48 -67.76 31.08
CA SER A 96 -2.84 -66.80 32.13
C SER A 96 -4.33 -66.85 32.45
N ARG A 97 -4.70 -66.53 33.69
CA ARG A 97 -6.09 -66.41 34.12
C ARG A 97 -6.84 -65.33 33.31
N SER A 98 -6.12 -64.33 32.84
CA SER A 98 -6.65 -63.25 32.05
C SER A 98 -7.23 -63.71 30.71
N LEU A 99 -6.75 -64.84 30.12
CA LEU A 99 -7.28 -65.40 28.87
C LEU A 99 -8.63 -66.13 29.09
N PHE A 100 -8.94 -66.53 30.34
CA PHE A 100 -10.15 -67.27 30.67
C PHE A 100 -10.33 -68.52 29.80
N ASP A 101 -11.35 -68.58 28.96
CA ASP A 101 -11.60 -69.72 28.09
C ASP A 101 -10.95 -69.59 26.67
N HIS A 102 -10.34 -68.50 26.39
CA HIS A 102 -9.74 -68.27 25.06
C HIS A 102 -8.37 -68.90 24.92
N VAL A 103 -8.06 -69.31 23.70
CA VAL A 103 -6.72 -69.77 23.28
C VAL A 103 -6.27 -68.88 22.17
N LEU A 104 -5.07 -68.33 22.29
CA LEU A 104 -4.50 -67.51 21.26
C LEU A 104 -4.02 -68.40 20.08
N ASP A 105 -4.53 -68.07 18.87
CA ASP A 105 -4.02 -68.74 17.67
C ASP A 105 -2.72 -68.11 17.26
N THR A 106 -1.62 -68.78 17.51
CA THR A 106 -0.29 -68.36 17.20
C THR A 106 0.43 -69.29 16.23
N ALA A 107 -0.30 -70.22 15.60
CA ALA A 107 0.28 -71.20 14.68
C ALA A 107 0.96 -70.52 13.45
N GLY A 108 0.38 -69.44 12.97
CA GLY A 108 0.96 -68.62 11.87
C GLY A 108 2.03 -67.64 12.29
N ALA A 109 2.25 -67.46 13.59
CA ALA A 109 3.13 -66.45 14.14
C ALA A 109 4.54 -66.97 14.54
N THR A 110 4.85 -68.23 14.25
CA THR A 110 6.12 -68.87 14.63
C THR A 110 7.21 -68.72 13.57
N ALA A 111 8.48 -68.56 14.04
CA ALA A 111 9.66 -68.62 13.20
C ALA A 111 10.48 -69.87 13.56
N PRO A 112 10.96 -70.66 12.62
CA PRO A 112 11.83 -71.81 12.89
C PRO A 112 13.14 -71.34 13.54
N GLY A 113 13.63 -72.11 14.54
CA GLY A 113 14.96 -71.90 15.13
C GLY A 113 15.00 -70.98 16.37
N GLY A 114 13.87 -70.81 17.10
CA GLY A 114 13.87 -70.07 18.39
C GLY A 114 13.96 -68.54 18.28
N VAL A 115 13.79 -68.02 17.06
CA VAL A 115 13.77 -66.57 16.82
C VAL A 115 12.46 -65.98 17.30
N GLU A 116 12.55 -64.88 18.05
CA GLU A 116 11.36 -64.11 18.48
C GLU A 116 10.64 -63.49 17.29
N ARG A 117 9.35 -63.65 17.21
CA ARG A 117 8.51 -63.02 16.21
C ARG A 117 7.47 -62.17 16.87
N PHE A 118 7.43 -60.91 16.45
CA PHE A 118 6.37 -59.99 16.77
C PHE A 118 5.24 -60.09 15.74
N SER A 119 4.04 -60.33 16.19
CA SER A 119 2.84 -60.47 15.31
C SER A 119 1.62 -59.87 15.97
N THR A 120 0.61 -59.66 15.14
CA THR A 120 -0.71 -59.24 15.64
C THR A 120 -1.61 -60.50 15.64
N VAL A 121 -2.29 -60.77 16.78
CA VAL A 121 -3.19 -61.90 16.96
C VAL A 121 -4.54 -61.43 17.49
N ALA A 122 -5.60 -62.18 17.20
CA ALA A 122 -6.92 -61.93 17.78
C ALA A 122 -6.94 -62.38 19.23
N GLY A 123 -7.47 -61.53 20.13
CA GLY A 123 -7.65 -61.78 21.54
C GLY A 123 -9.10 -62.02 21.94
N PRO A 124 -9.37 -62.21 23.24
CA PRO A 124 -10.75 -62.32 23.76
C PRO A 124 -11.57 -61.05 23.46
N GLY A 125 -12.85 -61.21 23.09
CA GLY A 125 -13.77 -60.10 22.90
C GLY A 125 -13.39 -59.14 21.77
N ASP A 126 -12.92 -59.68 20.64
CA ASP A 126 -12.46 -58.92 19.45
C ASP A 126 -11.29 -57.96 19.69
N GLN A 127 -10.53 -58.14 20.79
CA GLN A 127 -9.30 -57.37 21.04
C GLN A 127 -8.25 -57.71 19.99
N VAL A 128 -7.54 -56.69 19.53
CA VAL A 128 -6.36 -56.82 18.69
C VAL A 128 -5.11 -56.79 19.55
N LEU A 129 -4.42 -57.93 19.62
CA LEU A 129 -3.26 -58.08 20.51
C LEU A 129 -1.96 -57.97 19.72
N SER A 130 -0.98 -57.30 20.27
CA SER A 130 0.41 -57.37 19.87
C SER A 130 1.09 -58.51 20.63
N ALA A 131 1.51 -59.55 19.91
CA ALA A 131 2.07 -60.74 20.50
C ALA A 131 3.55 -60.93 20.15
N MET A 132 4.31 -61.38 21.13
CA MET A 132 5.67 -61.86 20.96
C MET A 132 5.64 -63.37 21.16
N VAL A 133 6.11 -64.10 20.15
CA VAL A 133 6.07 -65.56 20.11
C VAL A 133 7.50 -66.07 19.94
N ARG A 134 7.86 -67.08 20.75
CA ARG A 134 9.16 -67.81 20.69
C ARG A 134 8.96 -69.30 20.90
N GLU A 135 9.63 -70.11 20.10
CA GLU A 135 9.77 -71.54 20.33
C GLU A 135 11.05 -71.84 21.13
N VAL A 136 10.90 -72.50 22.25
CA VAL A 136 12.02 -72.90 23.10
C VAL A 136 12.08 -74.42 23.20
N SER A 137 13.29 -74.95 23.12
CA SER A 137 13.58 -76.38 23.24
C SER A 137 14.36 -76.65 24.51
N PHE A 138 13.83 -77.55 25.36
CA PHE A 138 14.50 -78.00 26.56
C PHE A 138 14.94 -79.47 26.40
N THR A 139 16.17 -79.78 26.71
CA THR A 139 16.71 -81.15 26.72
C THR A 139 16.95 -81.57 28.17
N THR A 140 16.18 -82.58 28.65
CA THR A 140 16.36 -83.12 29.98
C THR A 140 16.61 -84.65 29.89
N GLY A 141 17.86 -85.08 30.03
CA GLY A 141 18.26 -86.43 29.70
C GLY A 141 18.02 -86.76 28.24
N ASP A 142 17.34 -87.87 27.92
CA ASP A 142 17.01 -88.30 26.54
C ASP A 142 15.71 -87.66 26.00
N THR A 143 15.04 -86.79 26.72
CA THR A 143 13.77 -86.21 26.35
C THR A 143 13.96 -84.80 25.80
N HIS A 144 13.54 -84.57 24.55
CA HIS A 144 13.47 -83.23 23.95
C HIS A 144 12.03 -82.73 23.96
N ARG A 145 11.78 -81.70 24.75
CA ARG A 145 10.48 -81.02 24.79
C ARG A 145 10.55 -79.67 24.15
N ARG A 146 9.61 -79.34 23.25
CA ARG A 146 9.49 -78.06 22.61
C ARG A 146 8.22 -77.36 23.06
N PHE A 147 8.38 -76.11 23.43
CA PHE A 147 7.24 -75.28 23.86
C PHE A 147 7.19 -74.03 22.97
N ARG A 148 5.98 -73.60 22.61
CA ARG A 148 5.70 -72.32 22.02
C ARG A 148 5.24 -71.40 23.14
N VAL A 149 6.02 -70.36 23.43
CA VAL A 149 5.71 -69.36 24.45
C VAL A 149 5.26 -68.09 23.77
N THR A 150 4.06 -67.65 24.17
CA THR A 150 3.41 -66.42 23.65
C THR A 150 3.18 -65.48 24.79
N LEU A 151 3.53 -64.22 24.58
CA LEU A 151 3.14 -63.12 25.42
C LEU A 151 2.43 -62.10 24.55
N ALA A 152 1.28 -61.61 24.98
CA ALA A 152 0.47 -60.66 24.20
C ALA A 152 -0.11 -59.55 25.06
N GLU A 153 -0.16 -58.34 24.49
CA GLU A 153 -0.79 -57.18 25.11
C GLU A 153 -1.79 -56.54 24.16
N ASP A 154 -2.85 -55.96 24.72
CA ASP A 154 -3.89 -55.25 23.98
C ASP A 154 -3.31 -54.00 23.31
N ARG A 155 -3.55 -53.88 22.02
CA ARG A 155 -3.15 -52.73 21.22
C ARG A 155 -4.04 -51.49 21.46
N GLY A 156 -5.24 -51.67 22.01
CA GLY A 156 -6.17 -50.58 22.27
C GLY A 156 -5.62 -49.45 23.12
N LEU A 157 -4.84 -49.78 24.16
CA LEU A 157 -4.18 -48.82 25.04
C LEU A 157 -3.11 -48.01 24.27
N LEU A 158 -2.41 -48.68 23.38
CA LEU A 158 -1.38 -48.05 22.54
C LEU A 158 -2.03 -47.11 21.53
N ASP A 159 -3.08 -47.55 20.85
CA ASP A 159 -3.82 -46.78 19.87
C ASP A 159 -4.49 -45.56 20.51
N GLU A 160 -4.98 -45.68 21.72
CA GLU A 160 -5.53 -44.55 22.51
C GLU A 160 -4.46 -43.53 22.85
N SER A 161 -3.28 -43.97 23.32
CA SER A 161 -2.15 -43.07 23.60
C SER A 161 -1.67 -42.32 22.37
N ILE A 162 -1.64 -43.02 21.22
CA ILE A 162 -1.27 -42.41 19.92
C ILE A 162 -2.31 -41.37 19.52
N ARG A 163 -3.62 -41.64 19.66
CA ARG A 163 -4.68 -40.70 19.35
C ARG A 163 -4.65 -39.46 20.24
N GLN A 164 -4.49 -39.65 21.58
CA GLN A 164 -4.41 -38.56 22.53
C GLN A 164 -3.21 -37.65 22.21
N PHE A 165 -2.03 -38.25 22.02
CA PHE A 165 -0.84 -37.51 21.64
C PHE A 165 -1.03 -36.77 20.31
N GLY A 166 -1.65 -37.43 19.32
CA GLY A 166 -1.96 -36.81 18.00
C GLY A 166 -2.87 -35.61 18.15
N GLY A 167 -3.90 -35.68 19.02
CA GLY A 167 -4.79 -34.58 19.33
C GLY A 167 -4.06 -33.39 19.95
N ASP A 168 -3.25 -33.66 20.99
CA ASP A 168 -2.45 -32.64 21.68
C ASP A 168 -1.43 -31.99 20.74
N LEU A 169 -0.79 -32.80 19.89
CA LEU A 169 0.17 -32.31 18.89
C LEU A 169 -0.50 -31.37 17.88
N VAL A 170 -1.68 -31.74 17.35
CA VAL A 170 -2.45 -30.91 16.41
C VAL A 170 -2.81 -29.58 17.07
N LEU A 171 -3.29 -29.61 18.33
CA LEU A 171 -3.65 -28.39 19.06
C LEU A 171 -2.42 -27.48 19.27
N ALA A 172 -1.30 -28.07 19.71
CA ALA A 172 -0.05 -27.33 19.91
C ALA A 172 0.49 -26.71 18.61
N LEU A 173 0.50 -27.47 17.50
CA LEU A 173 0.92 -26.99 16.20
C LEU A 173 -0.03 -25.92 15.63
N ALA A 174 -1.34 -26.06 15.86
CA ALA A 174 -2.31 -25.04 15.45
C ALA A 174 -2.07 -23.72 16.20
N PHE A 175 -1.87 -23.78 17.53
CA PHE A 175 -1.54 -22.60 18.32
C PHE A 175 -0.22 -21.94 17.84
N LEU A 176 0.81 -22.75 17.64
CA LEU A 176 2.09 -22.27 17.11
C LEU A 176 1.92 -21.63 15.73
N GLY A 177 1.11 -22.24 14.85
CA GLY A 177 0.82 -21.72 13.51
C GLY A 177 0.15 -20.34 13.55
N VAL A 178 -0.85 -20.17 14.42
CA VAL A 178 -1.51 -18.87 14.62
C VAL A 178 -0.51 -17.83 15.13
N ALA A 179 0.31 -18.19 16.11
CA ALA A 179 1.32 -17.29 16.68
C ALA A 179 2.35 -16.85 15.61
N LEU A 180 2.84 -17.79 14.79
CA LEU A 180 3.79 -17.50 13.71
C LEU A 180 3.17 -16.65 12.62
N ILE A 181 1.92 -16.91 12.22
CA ILE A 181 1.22 -16.09 11.22
C ILE A 181 1.00 -14.67 11.75
N LEU A 182 0.62 -14.52 13.03
CA LEU A 182 0.47 -13.22 13.67
C LEU A 182 1.81 -12.47 13.73
N ALA A 183 2.89 -13.15 14.09
CA ALA A 183 4.24 -12.58 14.10
C ALA A 183 4.68 -12.13 12.69
N ALA A 184 4.45 -12.96 11.67
CA ALA A 184 4.73 -12.61 10.27
C ALA A 184 3.89 -11.40 9.81
N TRP A 185 2.62 -11.34 10.19
CA TRP A 185 1.76 -10.18 9.91
C TRP A 185 2.30 -8.90 10.54
N LEU A 186 2.68 -8.95 11.82
CA LEU A 186 3.27 -7.81 12.54
C LEU A 186 4.58 -7.36 11.88
N GLN A 187 5.46 -8.32 11.54
CA GLN A 187 6.73 -8.05 10.88
C GLN A 187 6.54 -7.37 9.52
N VAL A 188 5.60 -7.84 8.69
CA VAL A 188 5.29 -7.22 7.38
C VAL A 188 4.70 -5.82 7.56
N GLN A 189 3.83 -5.63 8.56
CA GLN A 189 3.26 -4.31 8.87
C GLN A 189 4.34 -3.31 9.27
N LEU A 190 5.22 -3.68 10.19
CA LEU A 190 6.30 -2.82 10.67
C LEU A 190 7.34 -2.55 9.56
N GLY A 191 7.75 -3.59 8.83
CA GLY A 191 8.76 -3.48 7.77
C GLY A 191 8.33 -2.64 6.57
N LEU A 192 7.02 -2.61 6.25
CA LEU A 192 6.49 -1.81 5.13
C LEU A 192 5.97 -0.40 5.53
N ARG A 193 6.02 -0.05 6.82
CA ARG A 193 5.60 1.26 7.32
C ARG A 193 6.42 2.43 6.73
N PRO A 194 7.75 2.32 6.60
CA PRO A 194 8.58 3.38 6.01
C PRO A 194 8.22 3.72 4.57
N LEU A 195 7.79 2.74 3.76
CA LEU A 195 7.35 3.00 2.38
C LEU A 195 6.06 3.84 2.33
N GLY A 196 5.17 3.66 3.32
CA GLY A 196 4.00 4.51 3.49
C GLY A 196 4.36 5.96 3.81
N ALA A 197 5.31 6.16 4.72
CA ALA A 197 5.83 7.47 5.08
C ALA A 197 6.53 8.16 3.90
N LEU A 198 7.34 7.41 3.13
CA LEU A 198 7.97 7.92 1.90
C LEU A 198 6.94 8.42 0.89
N ARG A 199 5.88 7.64 0.65
CA ARG A 199 4.78 8.04 -0.24
C ARG A 199 4.11 9.34 0.23
N GLN A 200 3.87 9.48 1.53
CA GLN A 200 3.31 10.72 2.11
C GLN A 200 4.26 11.89 1.96
N GLY A 201 5.58 11.69 2.21
CA GLY A 201 6.61 12.70 2.02
C GLY A 201 6.68 13.19 0.57
N ILE A 202 6.66 12.28 -0.41
CA ILE A 202 6.61 12.65 -1.85
C ILE A 202 5.31 13.43 -2.15
N GLY A 203 4.19 13.02 -1.56
CA GLY A 203 2.92 13.75 -1.67
C GLY A 203 3.03 15.18 -1.12
N ALA A 204 3.65 15.38 0.03
CA ALA A 204 3.89 16.69 0.64
C ALA A 204 4.80 17.58 -0.24
N VAL A 205 5.88 17.01 -0.79
CA VAL A 205 6.74 17.74 -1.76
C VAL A 205 5.95 18.15 -3.01
N ARG A 206 5.13 17.24 -3.56
CA ARG A 206 4.31 17.55 -4.75
C ARG A 206 3.28 18.65 -4.48
N ARG A 207 2.74 18.70 -3.26
CA ARG A 207 1.82 19.77 -2.84
C ARG A 207 2.53 21.07 -2.44
N GLY A 208 3.87 21.10 -2.42
CA GLY A 208 4.64 22.28 -2.02
C GLY A 208 4.77 22.47 -0.50
N GLU A 209 4.24 21.56 0.32
CA GLU A 209 4.29 21.59 1.79
C GLU A 209 5.72 21.33 2.33
N ALA A 210 6.54 20.63 1.54
CA ALA A 210 7.92 20.32 1.85
C ALA A 210 8.81 20.52 0.62
N GLN A 211 10.06 20.93 0.83
CA GLN A 211 11.01 21.13 -0.26
C GLN A 211 11.92 19.93 -0.53
N THR A 212 12.08 19.07 0.47
CA THR A 212 12.92 17.88 0.45
C THR A 212 12.27 16.79 1.29
N LEU A 213 12.63 15.55 1.01
CA LEU A 213 12.26 14.42 1.86
C LEU A 213 13.17 14.41 3.10
N PRO A 214 12.63 14.11 4.30
CA PRO A 214 13.43 14.00 5.52
C PRO A 214 14.44 12.84 5.41
N THR A 215 15.49 12.86 6.21
CA THR A 215 16.52 11.80 6.25
C THR A 215 16.28 10.78 7.37
N SER A 216 15.13 10.80 8.03
CA SER A 216 14.76 9.91 9.13
C SER A 216 14.17 8.57 8.67
N TYR A 217 14.60 8.05 7.52
CA TYR A 217 14.20 6.74 7.01
C TYR A 217 15.24 5.65 7.36
N PRO A 218 14.83 4.36 7.34
CA PRO A 218 15.77 3.25 7.45
C PRO A 218 16.87 3.30 6.39
N THR A 219 18.03 2.71 6.74
CA THR A 219 19.23 2.71 5.89
C THR A 219 18.98 2.17 4.48
N GLU A 220 18.07 1.21 4.34
CA GLU A 220 17.70 0.60 3.07
C GLU A 220 16.93 1.54 2.14
N VAL A 221 16.28 2.56 2.70
CA VAL A 221 15.48 3.55 1.96
C VAL A 221 16.26 4.84 1.70
N LEU A 222 17.27 5.14 2.53
CA LEU A 222 18.06 6.38 2.44
C LEU A 222 18.69 6.63 1.06
N PRO A 223 19.24 5.62 0.33
CA PRO A 223 19.79 5.86 -1.01
C PRO A 223 18.72 6.40 -1.97
N LEU A 224 17.53 5.81 -1.95
CA LEU A 224 16.41 6.26 -2.79
C LEU A 224 15.95 7.68 -2.41
N VAL A 225 15.92 8.00 -1.11
CA VAL A 225 15.59 9.35 -0.61
C VAL A 225 16.64 10.35 -1.11
N GLY A 226 17.93 9.95 -1.10
CA GLY A 226 19.03 10.77 -1.62
C GLY A 226 18.86 11.09 -3.11
N GLU A 227 18.60 10.08 -3.93
CA GLU A 227 18.37 10.27 -5.38
C GLU A 227 17.17 11.17 -5.66
N VAL A 228 16.06 10.98 -4.94
CA VAL A 228 14.87 11.85 -5.08
C VAL A 228 15.20 13.29 -4.68
N ASN A 229 15.89 13.51 -3.56
CA ASN A 229 16.29 14.85 -3.12
C ASN A 229 17.24 15.51 -4.12
N GLU A 230 18.15 14.77 -4.73
CA GLU A 230 19.04 15.27 -5.76
C GLU A 230 18.27 15.69 -7.02
N LEU A 231 17.32 14.87 -7.50
CA LEU A 231 16.43 15.24 -8.61
C LEU A 231 15.62 16.50 -8.31
N LEU A 232 15.08 16.65 -7.11
CA LEU A 232 14.36 17.84 -6.68
C LEU A 232 15.27 19.08 -6.68
N SER A 233 16.51 18.93 -6.22
CA SER A 233 17.53 20.00 -6.25
C SER A 233 17.87 20.40 -7.68
N GLN A 234 18.11 19.44 -8.58
CA GLN A 234 18.41 19.69 -9.98
C GLN A 234 17.24 20.39 -10.69
N GLN A 235 16.00 19.93 -10.45
CA GLN A 235 14.81 20.57 -11.01
C GLN A 235 14.69 22.04 -10.54
N ARG A 236 14.95 22.31 -9.25
CA ARG A 236 14.92 23.66 -8.71
C ARG A 236 15.97 24.56 -9.36
N LYS A 237 17.22 24.09 -9.43
CA LYS A 237 18.31 24.81 -10.12
C LYS A 237 17.99 25.10 -11.57
N SER A 238 17.38 24.15 -12.27
CA SER A 238 16.97 24.32 -13.67
C SER A 238 15.89 25.41 -13.80
N MET A 239 14.92 25.45 -12.89
CA MET A 239 13.90 26.51 -12.85
C MET A 239 14.50 27.88 -12.51
N GLU A 240 15.40 27.97 -11.55
CA GLU A 240 16.10 29.21 -11.21
C GLU A 240 16.91 29.73 -12.40
N PHE A 241 17.63 28.84 -13.07
CA PHE A 241 18.39 29.19 -14.26
C PHE A 241 17.50 29.67 -15.43
N ALA A 242 16.34 29.00 -15.63
CA ALA A 242 15.38 29.44 -16.64
C ALA A 242 14.80 30.83 -16.31
N ARG A 243 14.53 31.11 -15.01
CA ARG A 243 14.09 32.44 -14.54
C ARG A 243 15.14 33.52 -14.79
N ALA A 244 16.39 33.25 -14.41
CA ALA A 244 17.50 34.19 -14.61
C ALA A 244 17.67 34.52 -16.12
N ARG A 245 17.67 33.49 -16.99
CA ARG A 245 17.73 33.67 -18.44
C ARG A 245 16.58 34.51 -19.01
N ALA A 246 15.34 34.26 -18.54
CA ALA A 246 14.21 35.06 -18.95
C ALA A 246 14.34 36.53 -18.54
N ALA A 247 14.88 36.80 -17.34
CA ALA A 247 15.14 38.16 -16.90
C ALA A 247 16.25 38.86 -17.72
N ASP A 248 17.33 38.13 -18.03
CA ASP A 248 18.45 38.65 -18.85
C ASP A 248 18.00 38.96 -20.28
N LEU A 249 17.18 38.08 -20.89
CA LEU A 249 16.57 38.31 -22.21
C LEU A 249 15.67 39.54 -22.19
N ALA A 250 14.92 39.76 -21.11
CA ALA A 250 14.10 40.96 -20.92
C ALA A 250 14.91 42.23 -21.04
N HIS A 251 15.98 42.27 -20.24
CA HIS A 251 16.83 43.44 -20.18
C HIS A 251 17.57 43.65 -21.53
N GLY A 252 18.06 42.54 -22.10
CA GLY A 252 18.78 42.57 -23.37
C GLY A 252 17.93 43.03 -24.57
N LEU A 253 16.61 42.75 -24.57
CA LEU A 253 15.70 43.20 -25.61
C LEU A 253 15.18 44.62 -25.42
N LYS A 254 15.01 45.06 -24.18
CA LYS A 254 14.48 46.38 -23.86
C LYS A 254 15.41 47.51 -24.30
N THR A 255 16.74 47.29 -24.21
CA THR A 255 17.76 48.27 -24.64
C THR A 255 17.71 48.58 -26.13
N PRO A 256 17.77 47.62 -27.07
CA PRO A 256 17.69 47.92 -28.51
C PRO A 256 16.33 48.48 -28.91
N LEU A 257 15.21 48.04 -28.28
CA LEU A 257 13.89 48.61 -28.56
C LEU A 257 13.82 50.09 -28.14
N SER A 258 14.44 50.47 -27.02
CA SER A 258 14.52 51.89 -26.60
C SER A 258 15.33 52.73 -27.58
N VAL A 259 16.41 52.17 -28.12
CA VAL A 259 17.20 52.88 -29.18
C VAL A 259 16.38 53.06 -30.47
N LEU A 260 15.65 52.03 -30.89
CA LEU A 260 14.77 52.10 -32.07
C LEU A 260 13.63 53.13 -31.87
N ARG A 261 13.07 53.20 -30.63
CA ARG A 261 12.04 54.19 -30.30
C ARG A 261 12.58 55.64 -30.36
N ASN A 262 13.82 55.84 -29.88
CA ASN A 262 14.46 57.15 -30.00
C ASN A 262 14.74 57.53 -31.45
N LEU A 263 15.20 56.59 -32.29
CA LEU A 263 15.40 56.82 -33.72
C LEU A 263 14.08 57.15 -34.43
N ALA A 264 13.00 56.47 -34.11
CA ALA A 264 11.66 56.74 -34.64
C ALA A 264 11.17 58.15 -34.26
N ALA A 265 11.45 58.59 -33.01
CA ALA A 265 11.14 59.95 -32.55
C ALA A 265 11.95 61.01 -33.34
N ASP A 266 13.25 60.79 -33.52
CA ASP A 266 14.14 61.68 -34.26
C ASP A 266 13.70 61.84 -35.75
N MET A 267 13.26 60.74 -36.37
CA MET A 267 12.71 60.73 -37.72
C MET A 267 11.41 61.53 -37.84
N LYS A 268 10.54 61.45 -36.80
CA LYS A 268 9.32 62.26 -36.75
C LYS A 268 9.62 63.75 -36.69
N GLU A 269 10.69 64.17 -36.01
CA GLU A 269 11.10 65.56 -35.84
C GLU A 269 11.85 66.08 -37.08
N THR A 270 12.64 65.24 -37.76
CA THR A 270 13.50 65.63 -38.92
C THR A 270 12.80 65.65 -40.27
N GLY A 271 11.49 65.33 -40.33
CA GLY A 271 10.67 65.55 -41.52
C GLY A 271 10.13 64.28 -42.18
N ASP A 272 10.46 63.07 -41.71
CA ASP A 272 9.86 61.82 -42.16
C ASP A 272 8.91 61.27 -41.12
N ALA A 273 7.87 62.04 -40.81
CA ALA A 273 6.90 61.73 -39.74
C ALA A 273 6.13 60.41 -40.01
N ARG A 274 5.97 60.00 -41.28
CA ARG A 274 5.31 58.79 -41.66
C ARG A 274 6.17 57.54 -41.33
N ALA A 275 7.41 57.51 -41.80
CA ALA A 275 8.34 56.40 -41.51
C ALA A 275 8.66 56.28 -40.01
N GLY A 276 8.85 57.40 -39.31
CA GLY A 276 9.02 57.45 -37.88
C GLY A 276 7.78 56.93 -37.13
N GLY A 277 6.57 57.16 -37.66
CA GLY A 277 5.33 56.62 -37.10
C GLY A 277 5.22 55.11 -37.27
N GLU A 278 5.51 54.61 -38.45
CA GLU A 278 5.48 53.17 -38.75
C GLU A 278 6.51 52.39 -37.91
N ILE A 279 7.72 52.94 -37.75
CA ILE A 279 8.77 52.32 -36.89
C ILE A 279 8.35 52.31 -35.41
N ASP A 280 7.80 53.41 -34.90
CA ASP A 280 7.36 53.48 -33.48
C ASP A 280 6.23 52.50 -33.18
N GLU A 281 5.32 52.29 -34.12
CA GLU A 281 4.25 51.29 -34.01
C GLU A 281 4.81 49.88 -33.98
N ILE A 282 5.74 49.52 -34.88
CA ILE A 282 6.39 48.20 -34.89
C ILE A 282 7.19 47.96 -33.60
N VAL A 283 7.94 48.97 -33.15
CA VAL A 283 8.71 48.90 -31.89
C VAL A 283 7.78 48.74 -30.70
N GLY A 284 6.64 49.43 -30.70
CA GLY A 284 5.62 49.26 -29.67
C GLY A 284 5.05 47.83 -29.63
N GLU A 285 4.72 47.29 -30.80
CA GLU A 285 4.24 45.91 -30.90
C GLU A 285 5.30 44.89 -30.44
N MET A 286 6.57 45.11 -30.79
CA MET A 286 7.67 44.26 -30.33
C MET A 286 7.86 44.32 -28.81
N ASP A 287 7.81 45.52 -28.21
CA ASP A 287 7.95 45.72 -26.77
C ASP A 287 6.82 45.00 -26.00
N ASP A 288 5.58 45.17 -26.46
CA ASP A 288 4.42 44.49 -25.89
C ASP A 288 4.53 42.98 -26.00
N ARG A 289 5.00 42.44 -27.12
CA ARG A 289 5.15 41.01 -27.35
C ARG A 289 6.27 40.41 -26.51
N VAL A 290 7.37 41.12 -26.34
CA VAL A 290 8.47 40.73 -25.45
C VAL A 290 7.99 40.73 -23.98
N GLU A 291 7.32 41.79 -23.55
CA GLU A 291 6.81 41.90 -22.20
C GLU A 291 5.82 40.79 -21.87
N TYR A 292 4.90 40.50 -22.82
CA TYR A 292 3.97 39.36 -22.72
C TYR A 292 4.70 38.03 -22.54
N GLN A 293 5.69 37.68 -23.36
CA GLN A 293 6.43 36.42 -23.28
C GLN A 293 7.18 36.29 -21.94
N LEU A 294 7.70 37.38 -21.45
CA LEU A 294 8.40 37.43 -20.16
C LEU A 294 7.46 37.24 -18.96
N ARG A 295 6.29 37.89 -18.99
CA ARG A 295 5.25 37.68 -17.99
C ARG A 295 4.79 36.23 -17.98
N LEU A 296 4.52 35.67 -19.14
CA LEU A 296 4.12 34.27 -19.29
C LEU A 296 5.18 33.30 -18.78
N SER A 297 6.46 33.55 -19.07
CA SER A 297 7.58 32.75 -18.56
C SER A 297 7.69 32.82 -17.05
N ARG A 298 7.50 33.99 -16.45
CA ARG A 298 7.50 34.17 -14.98
C ARG A 298 6.34 33.43 -14.30
N LEU A 299 5.13 33.51 -14.86
CA LEU A 299 3.95 32.80 -14.35
C LEU A 299 4.14 31.28 -14.39
N ARG A 300 4.60 30.71 -15.51
CA ARG A 300 4.82 29.26 -15.67
C ARG A 300 5.97 28.71 -14.83
N LEU A 301 6.95 29.53 -14.48
CA LEU A 301 8.10 29.14 -13.65
C LEU A 301 7.85 29.30 -12.15
N ARG A 302 6.68 29.77 -11.72
CA ARG A 302 6.31 29.82 -10.29
C ARG A 302 6.09 28.40 -9.78
N ALA A 303 6.76 28.08 -8.67
CA ALA A 303 6.42 26.84 -7.95
C ALA A 303 4.99 26.94 -7.39
N PRO A 304 4.18 25.91 -7.46
CA PRO A 304 2.89 25.89 -6.80
C PRO A 304 3.12 26.03 -5.27
N THR A 305 2.92 27.24 -4.76
CA THR A 305 2.99 27.49 -3.33
C THR A 305 1.58 27.27 -2.79
N HIS A 306 1.38 26.26 -1.98
CA HIS A 306 0.07 25.95 -1.43
C HIS A 306 -0.38 26.96 -0.37
N GLN A 307 -1.68 27.23 -0.39
CA GLN A 307 -2.41 28.15 0.49
C GLN A 307 -2.00 29.61 0.31
N LEU A 308 -2.04 30.06 -0.91
CA LEU A 308 -2.03 31.48 -1.19
C LEU A 308 -3.44 32.01 -0.86
N SER A 309 -3.54 32.96 0.04
CA SER A 309 -4.80 33.57 0.39
C SER A 309 -4.70 35.06 0.11
N ALA A 310 -5.33 35.51 -0.97
CA ALA A 310 -5.41 36.93 -1.34
C ALA A 310 -6.82 37.45 -1.14
N SER A 311 -6.94 38.68 -0.63
CA SER A 311 -8.21 39.36 -0.46
C SER A 311 -8.68 39.97 -1.79
N LEU A 312 -9.75 39.45 -2.34
CA LEU A 312 -10.36 40.01 -3.55
C LEU A 312 -10.87 41.44 -3.34
N ASN A 313 -11.45 41.69 -2.16
CA ASN A 313 -11.98 43.02 -1.79
C ASN A 313 -10.85 44.04 -1.76
N ASP A 314 -9.67 43.71 -1.21
CA ASP A 314 -8.54 44.64 -1.15
C ASP A 314 -7.97 44.92 -2.54
N ALA A 315 -7.85 43.87 -3.37
CA ALA A 315 -7.38 44.03 -4.75
C ALA A 315 -8.27 44.96 -5.57
N VAL A 316 -9.59 44.70 -5.55
CA VAL A 316 -10.56 45.55 -6.25
C VAL A 316 -10.55 46.99 -5.73
N SER A 317 -10.58 47.18 -4.40
CA SER A 317 -10.63 48.51 -3.80
C SER A 317 -9.37 49.32 -4.11
N ARG A 318 -8.18 48.72 -4.03
CA ARG A 318 -6.91 49.41 -4.38
C ARG A 318 -6.84 49.78 -5.84
N THR A 319 -7.23 48.87 -6.73
CA THR A 319 -7.20 49.13 -8.17
C THR A 319 -8.19 50.27 -8.54
N ILE A 320 -9.41 50.26 -8.04
CA ILE A 320 -10.37 51.34 -8.30
C ILE A 320 -9.86 52.70 -7.74
N ALA A 321 -9.21 52.69 -6.54
CA ALA A 321 -8.64 53.91 -5.99
C ALA A 321 -7.51 54.50 -6.87
N VAL A 322 -6.78 53.68 -7.60
CA VAL A 322 -5.78 54.12 -8.58
C VAL A 322 -6.47 54.63 -9.84
N LEU A 323 -7.39 53.86 -10.41
CA LEU A 323 -8.08 54.19 -11.65
C LEU A 323 -8.89 55.51 -11.57
N ARG A 324 -9.51 55.80 -10.42
CA ARG A 324 -10.19 57.09 -10.18
C ARG A 324 -9.27 58.33 -10.31
N ARG A 325 -7.98 58.14 -10.35
CA ARG A 325 -7.01 59.22 -10.55
C ARG A 325 -6.42 59.27 -11.97
N THR A 326 -6.86 58.39 -12.84
CA THR A 326 -6.51 58.39 -14.26
C THR A 326 -7.55 59.17 -15.07
N GLN A 327 -7.18 59.66 -16.25
CA GLN A 327 -8.05 60.38 -17.13
C GLN A 327 -9.29 59.56 -17.56
N GLU A 328 -9.10 58.25 -17.79
CA GLU A 328 -10.17 57.34 -18.17
C GLU A 328 -11.11 56.96 -17.03
N GLY A 329 -10.64 56.97 -15.78
CA GLY A 329 -11.42 56.51 -14.62
C GLY A 329 -11.97 57.60 -13.75
N GLU A 330 -11.56 58.86 -13.91
CA GLU A 330 -11.98 60.00 -13.09
C GLU A 330 -13.47 60.38 -13.33
N GLU A 331 -13.93 60.30 -14.58
CA GLU A 331 -15.29 60.66 -15.00
C GLU A 331 -16.30 59.51 -14.81
N LEU A 332 -15.83 58.30 -14.43
CA LEU A 332 -16.69 57.13 -14.30
C LEU A 332 -17.31 56.97 -12.90
N ASP A 333 -18.58 56.60 -12.86
CA ASP A 333 -19.28 56.18 -11.64
C ASP A 333 -18.97 54.72 -11.35
N TRP A 334 -18.17 54.48 -10.30
CA TRP A 334 -17.78 53.16 -9.87
C TRP A 334 -18.75 52.62 -8.80
N THR A 335 -19.62 51.69 -9.20
CA THR A 335 -20.54 50.99 -8.28
C THR A 335 -19.95 49.66 -7.85
N THR A 336 -19.68 49.49 -6.57
CA THR A 336 -19.01 48.31 -6.05
C THR A 336 -19.87 47.61 -5.01
N THR A 337 -20.18 46.31 -5.23
CA THR A 337 -20.91 45.44 -4.30
C THR A 337 -20.17 44.14 -4.12
N LEU A 338 -19.35 44.03 -3.07
CA LEU A 338 -18.54 42.88 -2.76
C LEU A 338 -19.02 42.21 -1.50
N ALA A 339 -19.18 40.88 -1.51
CA ALA A 339 -19.45 40.14 -0.29
C ALA A 339 -18.28 40.29 0.69
N PRO A 340 -18.52 40.29 2.00
CA PRO A 340 -17.46 40.49 2.98
C PRO A 340 -16.42 39.33 2.96
N ALA A 341 -15.13 39.69 3.07
CA ALA A 341 -14.02 38.77 3.27
C ALA A 341 -13.83 37.67 2.21
N LEU A 342 -14.05 37.98 0.93
CA LEU A 342 -13.74 37.06 -0.16
C LEU A 342 -12.24 36.84 -0.25
N LYS A 343 -11.80 35.63 0.11
CA LYS A 343 -10.41 35.18 -0.04
C LYS A 343 -10.30 34.12 -1.12
N VAL A 344 -9.33 34.28 -2.00
CA VAL A 344 -9.11 33.40 -3.15
C VAL A 344 -7.72 32.76 -3.09
N ASP A 345 -7.63 31.53 -3.59
CA ASP A 345 -6.37 30.76 -3.63
C ASP A 345 -5.54 31.18 -4.85
N ILE A 346 -4.94 32.35 -4.76
CA ILE A 346 -4.09 32.97 -5.78
C ILE A 346 -3.02 33.83 -5.11
N ASP A 347 -1.87 33.98 -5.77
CA ASP A 347 -0.84 34.93 -5.33
C ASP A 347 -1.39 36.36 -5.31
N PRO A 348 -1.16 37.15 -4.25
CA PRO A 348 -1.65 38.54 -4.17
C PRO A 348 -1.20 39.42 -5.34
N HIS A 349 -0.03 39.19 -5.90
CA HIS A 349 0.47 39.95 -7.06
C HIS A 349 -0.27 39.56 -8.34
N ASP A 350 -0.50 38.24 -8.56
CA ASP A 350 -1.27 37.76 -9.70
C ASP A 350 -2.72 38.20 -9.65
N LEU A 351 -3.31 38.24 -8.42
CA LEU A 351 -4.66 38.78 -8.22
C LEU A 351 -4.71 40.28 -8.56
N MET A 352 -3.74 41.05 -8.10
CA MET A 352 -3.67 42.48 -8.42
C MET A 352 -3.51 42.72 -9.93
N GLU A 353 -2.70 41.92 -10.63
CA GLU A 353 -2.52 41.99 -12.07
C GLU A 353 -3.82 41.65 -12.80
N LEU A 354 -4.48 40.53 -12.43
CA LEU A 354 -5.77 40.11 -12.99
C LEU A 354 -6.84 41.18 -12.83
N VAL A 355 -7.03 41.66 -11.61
CA VAL A 355 -8.03 42.68 -11.27
C VAL A 355 -7.68 44.00 -11.97
N GLY A 356 -6.38 44.35 -12.03
CA GLY A 356 -5.89 45.52 -12.73
C GLY A 356 -6.30 45.51 -14.20
N VAL A 357 -5.95 44.46 -14.92
CA VAL A 357 -6.28 44.30 -16.34
C VAL A 357 -7.78 44.39 -16.63
N VAL A 358 -8.60 43.70 -15.80
CA VAL A 358 -10.05 43.68 -16.01
C VAL A 358 -10.68 45.06 -15.74
N LEU A 359 -10.27 45.73 -14.65
CA LEU A 359 -10.79 47.05 -14.31
C LEU A 359 -10.27 48.17 -15.22
N GLU A 360 -9.00 48.11 -15.68
CA GLU A 360 -8.46 49.01 -16.67
C GLU A 360 -9.19 48.89 -18.00
N ASN A 361 -9.53 47.64 -18.40
CA ASN A 361 -10.32 47.42 -19.61
C ASN A 361 -11.72 48.05 -19.47
N ALA A 362 -12.39 47.86 -18.32
CA ALA A 362 -13.68 48.47 -18.07
C ALA A 362 -13.62 50.03 -18.01
N ALA A 363 -12.57 50.59 -17.40
CA ALA A 363 -12.36 52.03 -17.39
C ALA A 363 -12.11 52.59 -18.81
N LYS A 364 -11.37 51.91 -19.63
CA LYS A 364 -11.04 52.31 -21.02
C LYS A 364 -12.28 52.38 -21.93
N TRP A 365 -13.20 51.43 -21.76
CA TRP A 365 -14.34 51.27 -22.67
C TRP A 365 -15.65 51.79 -22.12
N GLY A 366 -15.78 51.88 -20.78
CA GLY A 366 -16.95 52.52 -20.12
C GLY A 366 -17.17 53.96 -20.56
N LYS A 367 -18.42 54.36 -20.60
CA LYS A 367 -18.85 55.73 -20.92
C LYS A 367 -19.11 56.54 -19.67
N THR A 368 -19.92 56.01 -18.75
CA THR A 368 -20.35 56.73 -17.55
C THR A 368 -20.27 55.86 -16.29
N ARG A 369 -20.42 54.55 -16.44
CA ARG A 369 -20.52 53.66 -15.28
C ARG A 369 -19.75 52.35 -15.44
N VAL A 370 -19.12 51.89 -14.34
CA VAL A 370 -18.57 50.56 -14.19
C VAL A 370 -19.13 49.93 -12.94
N THR A 371 -19.76 48.76 -13.09
CA THR A 371 -20.35 48.00 -11.99
C THR A 371 -19.46 46.79 -11.66
N VAL A 372 -19.06 46.69 -10.38
CA VAL A 372 -18.19 45.57 -9.89
C VAL A 372 -18.94 44.84 -8.80
N THR A 373 -19.20 43.56 -9.03
CA THR A 373 -19.84 42.69 -8.04
C THR A 373 -18.99 41.50 -7.71
N GLY A 374 -18.94 41.12 -6.43
CA GLY A 374 -18.19 39.95 -5.98
C GLY A 374 -18.98 39.13 -4.98
N ARG A 375 -19.10 37.84 -5.23
CA ARG A 375 -19.83 36.89 -4.36
C ARG A 375 -19.14 35.54 -4.28
N ALA A 376 -19.41 34.78 -3.22
CA ALA A 376 -19.09 33.38 -3.16
C ALA A 376 -20.18 32.55 -3.82
N SER A 377 -19.85 31.65 -4.72
CA SER A 377 -20.76 30.74 -5.42
C SER A 377 -20.13 29.40 -5.67
N GLU A 378 -20.77 28.31 -5.26
CA GLU A 378 -20.35 26.92 -5.55
C GLU A 378 -18.88 26.58 -5.21
N GLY A 379 -18.36 27.13 -4.10
CA GLY A 379 -16.96 26.88 -3.68
C GLY A 379 -15.93 27.75 -4.38
N ALA A 380 -16.35 28.71 -5.20
CA ALA A 380 -15.51 29.71 -5.86
C ALA A 380 -15.94 31.14 -5.51
N ALA A 381 -15.01 32.08 -5.60
CA ALA A 381 -15.31 33.51 -5.63
C ALA A 381 -15.60 33.93 -7.09
N GLU A 382 -16.73 34.53 -7.32
CA GLU A 382 -17.13 35.08 -8.60
C GLU A 382 -17.02 36.61 -8.55
N LEU A 383 -16.14 37.16 -9.41
CA LEU A 383 -16.02 38.61 -9.66
C LEU A 383 -16.65 38.91 -11.01
N ARG A 384 -17.57 39.86 -11.05
CA ARG A 384 -18.16 40.40 -12.27
C ARG A 384 -17.85 41.86 -12.40
N VAL A 385 -17.39 42.25 -13.57
CA VAL A 385 -17.10 43.64 -13.94
C VAL A 385 -17.87 43.95 -15.21
N ALA A 386 -18.76 44.86 -15.17
CA ALA A 386 -19.59 45.30 -16.29
C ALA A 386 -19.41 46.79 -16.55
N ASP A 387 -19.21 47.17 -17.82
CA ASP A 387 -19.15 48.54 -18.27
C ASP A 387 -20.41 48.90 -19.13
N ASP A 388 -20.67 50.18 -19.30
CA ASP A 388 -21.71 50.74 -20.15
C ASP A 388 -21.20 51.25 -21.51
N GLY A 389 -20.11 50.63 -21.99
CA GLY A 389 -19.46 50.99 -23.23
C GLY A 389 -20.29 50.71 -24.48
N PRO A 390 -19.67 50.76 -25.68
CA PRO A 390 -20.36 50.50 -26.94
C PRO A 390 -20.79 49.02 -27.08
N GLY A 391 -20.24 48.13 -26.29
CA GLY A 391 -20.44 46.68 -26.37
C GLY A 391 -19.74 46.07 -27.58
N LEU A 392 -19.84 44.75 -27.65
CA LEU A 392 -19.29 43.93 -28.69
C LEU A 392 -20.36 43.00 -29.27
N THR A 393 -20.21 42.62 -30.54
CA THR A 393 -21.05 41.58 -31.14
C THR A 393 -20.67 40.19 -30.58
N GLU A 394 -21.57 39.21 -30.71
CA GLU A 394 -21.30 37.85 -30.23
C GLU A 394 -20.01 37.25 -30.88
N ASP A 395 -19.79 37.49 -32.15
CA ASP A 395 -18.59 37.07 -32.86
C ASP A 395 -17.31 37.72 -32.30
N GLN A 396 -17.39 39.00 -31.92
CA GLN A 396 -16.29 39.74 -31.31
C GLN A 396 -16.02 39.26 -29.89
N ILE A 397 -17.08 38.98 -29.11
CA ILE A 397 -16.97 38.41 -27.74
C ILE A 397 -16.29 37.02 -27.79
N ALA A 398 -16.67 36.17 -28.77
CA ALA A 398 -16.07 34.86 -28.92
C ALA A 398 -14.56 34.91 -29.27
N GLN A 399 -14.09 36.03 -29.83
CA GLN A 399 -12.70 36.27 -30.20
C GLN A 399 -11.91 37.04 -29.12
N LEU A 400 -12.56 37.48 -28.01
CA LEU A 400 -11.86 38.14 -26.92
C LEU A 400 -10.86 37.21 -26.25
N GLY A 401 -9.66 37.71 -25.96
CA GLY A 401 -8.55 36.92 -25.42
C GLY A 401 -7.80 36.08 -26.43
N VAL A 402 -8.20 36.06 -27.71
CA VAL A 402 -7.36 35.54 -28.81
C VAL A 402 -6.23 36.52 -29.06
N ARG A 403 -5.01 36.02 -29.08
CA ARG A 403 -3.76 36.79 -29.14
C ARG A 403 -3.72 37.74 -30.34
N GLY A 404 -3.51 39.04 -30.08
CA GLY A 404 -3.22 40.03 -31.11
C GLY A 404 -4.43 40.50 -31.94
N GLN A 405 -5.66 40.12 -31.58
CA GLN A 405 -6.86 40.69 -32.21
C GLN A 405 -7.29 41.97 -31.49
N ARG A 406 -7.37 43.06 -32.20
CA ARG A 406 -7.91 44.35 -31.75
C ARG A 406 -9.20 44.61 -32.53
N HIS A 407 -10.27 44.83 -31.80
CA HIS A 407 -11.58 45.11 -32.43
C HIS A 407 -11.79 46.60 -32.69
N ASP A 408 -10.91 47.45 -32.12
CA ASP A 408 -10.95 48.91 -32.35
C ASP A 408 -9.50 49.46 -32.32
N GLU A 409 -9.05 50.02 -33.41
CA GLU A 409 -7.74 50.66 -33.58
C GLU A 409 -7.70 52.12 -33.11
N SER A 410 -8.86 52.70 -32.79
CA SER A 410 -8.95 54.09 -32.42
C SER A 410 -8.38 54.46 -31.05
N ARG A 411 -8.25 53.48 -30.12
CA ARG A 411 -7.68 53.68 -28.78
C ARG A 411 -6.38 52.91 -28.58
N ARG A 412 -5.36 53.53 -28.01
CA ARG A 412 -4.03 52.92 -27.72
C ARG A 412 -4.19 51.72 -26.75
N GLY A 413 -3.55 50.58 -27.05
CA GLY A 413 -3.46 49.42 -26.20
C GLY A 413 -3.00 48.18 -26.95
N SER A 414 -2.22 47.28 -26.34
CA SER A 414 -1.59 46.12 -26.95
C SER A 414 -2.55 44.98 -27.33
N GLY A 415 -3.79 44.99 -26.86
CA GLY A 415 -4.71 43.86 -27.01
C GLY A 415 -4.32 42.57 -26.25
N LEU A 416 -3.24 42.62 -25.44
CA LEU A 416 -2.66 41.48 -24.74
C LEU A 416 -3.22 41.32 -23.30
N GLY A 417 -3.82 42.38 -22.71
CA GLY A 417 -4.25 42.36 -21.31
C GLY A 417 -5.22 41.24 -20.99
N LEU A 418 -6.33 41.13 -21.73
CA LEU A 418 -7.32 40.05 -21.50
C LEU A 418 -6.75 38.67 -21.78
N ALA A 419 -5.80 38.51 -22.70
CA ALA A 419 -5.12 37.23 -22.90
C ALA A 419 -4.23 36.85 -21.72
N ILE A 420 -3.57 37.81 -21.06
CA ILE A 420 -2.81 37.63 -19.83
C ILE A 420 -3.78 37.26 -18.68
N ALA A 421 -4.88 37.96 -18.52
CA ALA A 421 -5.89 37.69 -17.52
C ALA A 421 -6.45 36.27 -17.64
N LEU A 422 -6.76 35.80 -18.85
CA LEU A 422 -7.17 34.41 -19.11
C LEU A 422 -6.10 33.39 -18.66
N GLU A 423 -4.83 33.67 -18.95
CA GLU A 423 -3.73 32.77 -18.57
C GLU A 423 -3.51 32.74 -17.03
N VAL A 424 -3.57 33.90 -16.37
CA VAL A 424 -3.51 33.99 -14.90
C VAL A 424 -4.64 33.18 -14.28
N VAL A 425 -5.86 33.32 -14.78
CA VAL A 425 -7.03 32.60 -14.30
C VAL A 425 -6.87 31.10 -14.51
N ALA A 426 -6.44 30.67 -15.70
CA ALA A 426 -6.24 29.25 -16.03
C ALA A 426 -5.14 28.58 -15.16
N LEU A 427 -4.03 29.29 -14.90
CA LEU A 427 -2.94 28.81 -14.04
C LEU A 427 -3.36 28.64 -12.57
N ASN A 428 -4.38 29.39 -12.13
CA ASN A 428 -4.93 29.32 -10.77
C ASN A 428 -6.25 28.53 -10.70
N ALA A 429 -6.45 27.55 -11.61
CA ALA A 429 -7.61 26.68 -11.67
C ALA A 429 -8.97 27.41 -11.70
N GLY A 430 -8.99 28.65 -12.17
CA GLY A 430 -10.18 29.47 -12.35
C GLY A 430 -10.79 29.37 -13.75
N THR A 431 -11.87 30.12 -13.98
CA THR A 431 -12.50 30.32 -15.30
C THR A 431 -12.81 31.79 -15.52
N MET A 432 -12.73 32.24 -16.75
CA MET A 432 -13.08 33.62 -17.17
C MET A 432 -13.97 33.55 -18.39
N HIS A 433 -15.07 34.30 -18.34
CA HIS A 433 -16.06 34.38 -19.41
C HIS A 433 -16.38 35.84 -19.74
N PHE A 434 -16.71 36.06 -20.97
CA PHE A 434 -17.12 37.37 -21.50
C PHE A 434 -18.59 37.28 -21.92
N ALA A 435 -19.36 38.29 -21.60
CA ALA A 435 -20.76 38.42 -22.01
C ALA A 435 -21.07 39.88 -22.33
N ARG A 436 -22.21 40.12 -22.95
CA ARG A 436 -22.73 41.45 -23.10
C ARG A 436 -23.34 41.95 -21.80
N ALA A 437 -22.98 43.13 -21.33
CA ALA A 437 -23.56 43.74 -20.14
C ALA A 437 -25.03 44.16 -20.39
N GLU A 438 -25.84 44.11 -19.34
CA GLU A 438 -27.27 44.56 -19.42
C GLU A 438 -27.37 46.02 -19.88
N GLU A 439 -26.45 46.86 -19.49
CA GLU A 439 -26.37 48.27 -19.84
C GLU A 439 -25.74 48.55 -21.21
N GLY A 440 -25.37 47.49 -21.96
CA GLY A 440 -24.93 47.57 -23.36
C GLY A 440 -23.43 47.31 -23.59
N GLY A 441 -22.58 47.44 -22.61
CA GLY A 441 -21.12 47.21 -22.68
C GLY A 441 -20.69 45.77 -22.58
N LEU A 442 -19.49 45.54 -22.06
CA LEU A 442 -18.90 44.21 -21.82
C LEU A 442 -19.02 43.81 -20.36
N GLU A 443 -19.48 42.60 -20.08
CA GLU A 443 -19.38 41.94 -18.77
C GLU A 443 -18.25 40.91 -18.78
N VAL A 444 -17.33 41.03 -17.84
CA VAL A 444 -16.26 40.06 -17.59
C VAL A 444 -16.57 39.33 -16.28
N VAL A 445 -16.70 38.01 -16.36
CA VAL A 445 -16.97 37.14 -15.21
C VAL A 445 -15.75 36.28 -14.93
N VAL A 446 -15.14 36.48 -13.77
CA VAL A 446 -13.97 35.70 -13.31
C VAL A 446 -14.39 34.83 -12.11
N ARG A 447 -14.07 33.55 -12.18
CA ARG A 447 -14.27 32.60 -11.05
C ARG A 447 -12.92 32.06 -10.62
N LEU A 448 -12.62 32.18 -9.33
CA LEU A 448 -11.39 31.69 -8.70
C LEU A 448 -11.73 30.80 -7.53
N PRO A 449 -10.94 29.72 -7.24
CA PRO A 449 -11.13 28.91 -6.05
C PRO A 449 -11.06 29.75 -4.78
N LEU A 450 -11.90 29.47 -3.79
CA LEU A 450 -11.80 30.05 -2.46
C LEU A 450 -10.57 29.48 -1.72
N ALA A 451 -9.91 30.33 -0.91
CA ALA A 451 -8.75 29.96 -0.11
C ALA A 451 -9.12 29.20 1.18
#